data_34ab8ac2b245bebfc6bf7338c9831f7c
#
_entry.id   34ab8ac2b245bebfc6bf7338c9831f7c
#
_cell.length_a   1.000
_cell.length_b   1.000
_cell.length_c   1.000
_cell.angle_alpha   90.00
_cell.angle_beta   90.00
_cell.angle_gamma   90.00
#
_symmetry.space_group_name_H-M   'P 1'
#
loop_
_entity.id
_entity.type
_entity.pdbx_description
1 polymer ?
#
loop_
_entity_poly.entity_id
_entity_poly.type
_entity_poly.pdbx_seq_one_letter_code
_entity_poly.pdbx_strand_id
1 'polypeptide(L)'
;MTLFVERRRPALTPDLLLRVALAWAMIAALLLVTNLQAILAYHFPDPDDTLRLVQVRDLIAGQGWFDLTQHRIDTVNGGVPMHWSRLVDLPLAGVILAVRGLIGQQAAETVALIFVPLFTFGCALLLAGRIAWRVIGDEAAGFACLARALSVPLVQQLRPMRIDHHGWQIVCVLAAVNGLMARSPRRGGWATGVALAAGLSISIEGLPLAAAICGVTALRWLRDRHDAMWFTATMQGLAVGSLGFFAATRGIGSLAEHCDAISPAHLACFGIAALAATGLARLEPLPRFALVAGLAAIAAVGAATMLSFAPQCSGGAFAQLDPLVARFWYDGVGEGLPVWHQEPGLALQIVIPPLIGLLACMRLAGRSSDWLRRFWKDYVLVLAASLLIAIFVSRAGAVAGALAAVPLGWQVREWLRSARMLRRPGKRALVLAGMALALLPAMPITLLTLAMPAQAAIGGGQPRVSSCAIPANAAMLRKLPKGEILAPLDIGPQLLYETQHTVIATGHHRGQSAMRTVIETFTGSAEAAHAALVERGTSYVVLCPDLGEPGRYRAAAPAGLMADMLAHRAPSWLEPVQVAGDGSLEVWRIRH
;
A
#
# COMPACT_ATOMS: atom_id res chain seq x y z
N MET A 1 -4.16 -20.89 33.38
CA MET A 1 -2.81 -21.31 32.96
C MET A 1 -2.10 -20.07 32.42
N THR A 2 -1.12 -19.56 33.19
CA THR A 2 -0.30 -18.42 32.80
C THR A 2 0.63 -18.82 31.66
N LEU A 3 0.73 -17.96 30.60
CA LEU A 3 1.70 -18.19 29.51
C LEU A 3 3.08 -17.78 30.01
N PHE A 4 3.91 -18.73 30.38
CA PHE A 4 5.31 -18.47 30.66
C PHE A 4 6.09 -18.54 29.36
N VAL A 5 6.64 -17.39 28.92
CA VAL A 5 7.56 -17.35 27.80
C VAL A 5 8.98 -17.25 28.35
N GLU A 6 9.80 -18.20 27.98
CA GLU A 6 11.19 -18.21 28.38
C GLU A 6 11.93 -16.99 27.79
N ARG A 7 12.39 -16.09 28.64
CA ARG A 7 13.09 -14.82 28.26
C ARG A 7 14.38 -15.02 27.45
N ARG A 8 14.84 -16.27 27.27
CA ARG A 8 16.15 -16.62 26.74
C ARG A 8 16.17 -17.16 25.32
N ARG A 9 15.02 -17.24 24.63
CA ARG A 9 15.01 -17.74 23.23
C ARG A 9 15.84 -16.82 22.33
N PRO A 10 16.74 -17.38 21.50
CA PRO A 10 17.45 -16.62 20.46
C PRO A 10 16.50 -15.85 19.57
N ALA A 11 16.97 -14.75 19.02
CA ALA A 11 16.13 -13.90 18.16
C ALA A 11 15.67 -14.62 16.90
N LEU A 12 16.52 -15.49 16.36
CA LEU A 12 16.26 -16.36 15.21
C LEU A 12 16.83 -17.74 15.56
N THR A 13 16.02 -18.79 15.30
CA THR A 13 16.43 -20.17 15.47
C THR A 13 16.29 -20.89 14.12
N PRO A 14 17.08 -21.95 13.85
CA PRO A 14 16.93 -22.76 12.64
C PRO A 14 15.50 -23.29 12.47
N ASP A 15 14.84 -23.72 13.56
CA ASP A 15 13.46 -24.21 13.53
C ASP A 15 12.46 -23.12 13.11
N LEU A 16 12.61 -21.91 13.60
CA LEU A 16 11.77 -20.79 13.17
C LEU A 16 11.98 -20.50 11.68
N LEU A 17 13.24 -20.43 11.25
CA LEU A 17 13.58 -20.16 9.85
C LEU A 17 13.03 -21.23 8.92
N LEU A 18 13.17 -22.51 9.30
CA LEU A 18 12.61 -23.64 8.52
C LEU A 18 11.09 -23.56 8.41
N ARG A 19 10.38 -23.30 9.52
CA ARG A 19 8.91 -23.17 9.51
C ARG A 19 8.45 -22.00 8.65
N VAL A 20 9.11 -20.85 8.76
CA VAL A 20 8.81 -19.67 7.94
C VAL A 20 9.11 -19.96 6.47
N ALA A 21 10.25 -20.58 6.15
CA ALA A 21 10.62 -20.92 4.77
C ALA A 21 9.62 -21.91 4.14
N LEU A 22 9.21 -22.94 4.88
CA LEU A 22 8.19 -23.90 4.41
C LEU A 22 6.83 -23.21 4.18
N ALA A 23 6.39 -22.39 5.13
CA ALA A 23 5.15 -21.63 4.98
C ALA A 23 5.24 -20.67 3.78
N TRP A 24 6.35 -19.96 3.64
CA TRP A 24 6.60 -19.07 2.52
C TRP A 24 6.59 -19.82 1.19
N ALA A 25 7.31 -20.93 1.08
CA ALA A 25 7.38 -21.72 -0.16
C ALA A 25 5.99 -22.24 -0.57
N MET A 26 5.20 -22.75 0.38
CA MET A 26 3.84 -23.21 0.12
C MET A 26 2.93 -22.08 -0.37
N ILE A 27 2.97 -20.92 0.29
CA ILE A 27 2.15 -19.76 -0.06
C ILE A 27 2.62 -19.17 -1.40
N ALA A 28 3.93 -19.05 -1.61
CA ALA A 28 4.51 -18.59 -2.86
C ALA A 28 4.08 -19.48 -4.04
N ALA A 29 4.13 -20.81 -3.89
CA ALA A 29 3.65 -21.74 -4.91
C ALA A 29 2.17 -21.55 -5.21
N LEU A 30 1.32 -21.38 -4.17
CA LEU A 30 -0.10 -21.10 -4.34
C LEU A 30 -0.33 -19.79 -5.09
N LEU A 31 0.37 -18.71 -4.70
CA LEU A 31 0.25 -17.40 -5.33
C LEU A 31 0.74 -17.42 -6.79
N LEU A 32 1.78 -18.16 -7.10
CA LEU A 32 2.24 -18.36 -8.48
C LEU A 32 1.18 -19.05 -9.34
N VAL A 33 0.59 -20.13 -8.83
CA VAL A 33 -0.44 -20.88 -9.56
C VAL A 33 -1.70 -20.02 -9.75
N THR A 34 -2.18 -19.32 -8.70
CA THR A 34 -3.39 -18.51 -8.78
C THR A 34 -3.23 -17.23 -9.59
N ASN A 35 -2.00 -16.73 -9.78
CA ASN A 35 -1.73 -15.53 -10.58
C ASN A 35 -1.04 -15.86 -11.93
N LEU A 36 -0.94 -17.14 -12.32
CA LEU A 36 -0.19 -17.57 -13.51
C LEU A 36 -0.69 -16.87 -14.78
N GLN A 37 -1.99 -16.76 -14.98
CA GLN A 37 -2.57 -16.07 -16.14
C GLN A 37 -2.19 -14.59 -16.18
N ALA A 38 -2.27 -13.89 -15.05
CA ALA A 38 -1.88 -12.48 -14.96
C ALA A 38 -0.40 -12.28 -15.26
N ILE A 39 0.47 -13.19 -14.77
CA ILE A 39 1.91 -13.17 -15.02
C ILE A 39 2.18 -13.36 -16.52
N LEU A 40 1.58 -14.37 -17.14
CA LEU A 40 1.79 -14.68 -18.55
C LEU A 40 1.24 -13.59 -19.48
N ALA A 41 0.14 -12.95 -19.09
CA ALA A 41 -0.48 -11.85 -19.84
C ALA A 41 0.15 -10.48 -19.55
N TYR A 42 1.16 -10.39 -18.67
CA TYR A 42 1.70 -9.09 -18.18
C TYR A 42 0.60 -8.15 -17.68
N HIS A 43 -0.40 -8.71 -17.01
CA HIS A 43 -1.52 -7.96 -16.45
C HIS A 43 -1.18 -7.50 -15.03
N PHE A 44 -0.96 -6.20 -14.88
CA PHE A 44 -0.69 -5.59 -13.58
C PHE A 44 -1.99 -5.42 -12.78
N PRO A 45 -1.97 -5.65 -11.46
CA PRO A 45 -3.14 -5.46 -10.61
C PRO A 45 -3.64 -4.02 -10.53
N ASP A 46 -2.73 -3.06 -10.76
CA ASP A 46 -2.96 -1.63 -10.57
C ASP A 46 -2.12 -0.82 -11.55
N PRO A 47 -2.63 0.31 -12.09
CA PRO A 47 -1.85 1.21 -12.95
C PRO A 47 -0.55 1.70 -12.30
N ASP A 48 -0.52 1.88 -10.98
CA ASP A 48 0.67 2.31 -10.24
C ASP A 48 1.80 1.27 -10.28
N ASP A 49 1.48 -0.02 -10.32
CA ASP A 49 2.49 -1.07 -10.49
C ASP A 49 3.19 -0.94 -11.85
N THR A 50 2.41 -0.68 -12.90
CA THR A 50 2.94 -0.48 -14.26
C THR A 50 3.81 0.78 -14.32
N LEU A 51 3.33 1.88 -13.77
CA LEU A 51 4.04 3.17 -13.79
C LEU A 51 5.34 3.10 -12.96
N ARG A 52 5.33 2.35 -11.85
CA ARG A 52 6.55 2.10 -11.07
C ARG A 52 7.60 1.32 -11.88
N LEU A 53 7.19 0.31 -12.64
CA LEU A 53 8.14 -0.40 -13.49
C LEU A 53 8.72 0.51 -14.57
N VAL A 54 7.92 1.43 -15.15
CA VAL A 54 8.43 2.47 -16.07
C VAL A 54 9.49 3.33 -15.37
N GLN A 55 9.23 3.78 -14.14
CA GLN A 55 10.18 4.59 -13.37
C GLN A 55 11.47 3.81 -13.04
N VAL A 56 11.38 2.51 -12.76
CA VAL A 56 12.55 1.65 -12.56
C VAL A 56 13.34 1.46 -13.86
N ARG A 57 12.67 1.32 -15.00
CA ARG A 57 13.33 1.27 -16.32
C ARG A 57 14.11 2.55 -16.61
N ASP A 58 13.50 3.71 -16.35
CA ASP A 58 14.14 5.00 -16.59
C ASP A 58 15.37 5.18 -15.67
N LEU A 59 15.27 4.76 -14.41
CA LEU A 59 16.41 4.73 -13.48
C LEU A 59 17.56 3.84 -14.01
N ILE A 60 17.24 2.63 -14.46
CA ILE A 60 18.24 1.68 -15.01
C ILE A 60 18.83 2.20 -16.32
N ALA A 61 18.06 2.99 -17.09
CA ALA A 61 18.50 3.62 -18.33
C ALA A 61 19.37 4.87 -18.11
N GLY A 62 19.56 5.32 -16.86
CA GLY A 62 20.48 6.40 -16.50
C GLY A 62 19.82 7.70 -16.04
N GLN A 63 18.50 7.71 -15.77
CA GLN A 63 17.87 8.84 -15.09
C GLN A 63 18.54 9.07 -13.73
N GLY A 64 18.77 10.34 -13.38
CA GLY A 64 19.44 10.70 -12.14
C GLY A 64 18.75 10.14 -10.91
N TRP A 65 19.53 9.72 -9.91
CA TRP A 65 18.99 9.11 -8.68
C TRP A 65 17.98 10.00 -7.95
N PHE A 66 18.21 11.30 -7.90
CA PHE A 66 17.33 12.28 -7.25
C PHE A 66 16.28 12.87 -8.20
N ASP A 67 16.34 12.56 -9.48
CA ASP A 67 15.31 12.93 -10.44
C ASP A 67 14.18 11.91 -10.39
N LEU A 68 13.06 12.30 -9.80
CA LEU A 68 11.86 11.49 -9.68
C LEU A 68 10.81 11.86 -10.74
N THR A 69 11.16 12.71 -11.71
CA THR A 69 10.23 13.18 -12.73
C THR A 69 9.97 12.09 -13.76
N GLN A 70 8.71 11.82 -14.04
CA GLN A 70 8.34 11.00 -15.20
C GLN A 70 8.22 11.92 -16.42
N HIS A 71 9.30 11.97 -17.21
CA HIS A 71 9.44 12.90 -18.33
C HIS A 71 8.55 12.57 -19.53
N ARG A 72 7.91 11.40 -19.57
CA ARG A 72 7.00 11.01 -20.65
C ARG A 72 5.52 11.25 -20.35
N ILE A 73 5.21 11.88 -19.21
CA ILE A 73 3.87 12.37 -18.84
C ILE A 73 3.94 13.89 -18.88
N ASP A 74 2.97 14.54 -19.48
CA ASP A 74 2.86 16.01 -19.51
C ASP A 74 4.14 16.70 -20.01
N THR A 75 4.63 16.26 -21.15
CA THR A 75 5.92 16.70 -21.70
C THR A 75 6.00 18.20 -21.95
N VAL A 76 4.87 18.84 -22.26
CA VAL A 76 4.77 20.29 -22.50
C VAL A 76 5.15 21.08 -21.22
N ASN A 77 4.85 20.51 -20.05
CA ASN A 77 5.18 21.11 -18.75
C ASN A 77 6.45 20.51 -18.10
N GLY A 78 7.25 19.75 -18.85
CA GLY A 78 8.53 19.20 -18.38
C GLY A 78 8.44 17.88 -17.65
N GLY A 79 7.27 17.26 -17.61
CA GLY A 79 7.04 15.98 -16.93
C GLY A 79 6.35 16.12 -15.57
N VAL A 80 6.00 14.99 -14.97
CA VAL A 80 5.32 14.93 -13.67
C VAL A 80 6.28 14.44 -12.58
N PRO A 81 6.57 15.22 -11.53
CA PRO A 81 7.43 14.81 -10.44
C PRO A 81 6.70 13.78 -9.56
N MET A 82 7.21 12.55 -9.50
CA MET A 82 6.60 11.47 -8.72
C MET A 82 6.88 11.64 -7.22
N HIS A 83 5.91 11.28 -6.37
CA HIS A 83 6.10 11.31 -4.91
C HIS A 83 6.80 10.06 -4.37
N TRP A 84 6.91 9.02 -5.16
CA TRP A 84 7.38 7.70 -4.75
C TRP A 84 8.83 7.67 -4.28
N SER A 85 9.12 6.77 -3.35
CA SER A 85 10.46 6.63 -2.78
C SER A 85 11.31 5.64 -3.58
N ARG A 86 12.56 6.02 -3.84
CA ARG A 86 13.58 5.13 -4.44
C ARG A 86 13.86 3.88 -3.60
N LEU A 87 13.49 3.87 -2.32
CA LEU A 87 13.66 2.67 -1.47
C LEU A 87 12.88 1.46 -2.01
N VAL A 88 11.74 1.69 -2.66
CA VAL A 88 10.92 0.64 -3.27
C VAL A 88 11.47 0.23 -4.64
N ASP A 89 12.12 1.15 -5.35
CA ASP A 89 12.71 0.88 -6.66
C ASP A 89 13.99 0.03 -6.56
N LEU A 90 14.75 0.17 -5.45
CA LEU A 90 16.03 -0.52 -5.24
C LEU A 90 15.96 -2.05 -5.38
N PRO A 91 15.07 -2.78 -4.70
CA PRO A 91 15.00 -4.23 -4.85
C PRO A 91 14.59 -4.65 -6.26
N LEU A 92 13.73 -3.90 -6.95
CA LEU A 92 13.35 -4.17 -8.33
C LEU A 92 14.54 -3.98 -9.27
N ALA A 93 15.18 -2.81 -9.22
CA ALA A 93 16.36 -2.51 -10.02
C ALA A 93 17.50 -3.49 -9.73
N GLY A 94 17.72 -3.84 -8.45
CA GLY A 94 18.73 -4.80 -8.03
C GLY A 94 18.54 -6.18 -8.67
N VAL A 95 17.33 -6.72 -8.65
CA VAL A 95 17.02 -8.01 -9.28
C VAL A 95 17.20 -7.93 -10.80
N ILE A 96 16.64 -6.89 -11.44
CA ILE A 96 16.75 -6.73 -12.90
C ILE A 96 18.22 -6.65 -13.32
N LEU A 97 19.00 -5.80 -12.66
CA LEU A 97 20.43 -5.65 -12.98
C LEU A 97 21.24 -6.91 -12.75
N ALA A 98 20.91 -7.69 -11.71
CA ALA A 98 21.63 -8.93 -11.39
C ALA A 98 21.45 -10.03 -12.46
N VAL A 99 20.25 -10.10 -13.08
CA VAL A 99 19.94 -11.22 -13.97
C VAL A 99 19.78 -10.85 -15.44
N ARG A 100 19.64 -9.56 -15.80
CA ARG A 100 19.39 -9.15 -17.20
C ARG A 100 20.49 -9.56 -18.18
N GLY A 101 21.73 -9.63 -17.72
CA GLY A 101 22.86 -10.07 -18.55
C GLY A 101 22.81 -11.56 -18.92
N LEU A 102 22.05 -12.37 -18.15
CA LEU A 102 21.92 -13.81 -18.35
C LEU A 102 20.68 -14.19 -19.15
N ILE A 103 19.55 -13.53 -18.88
CA ILE A 103 18.22 -13.92 -19.39
C ILE A 103 17.54 -12.85 -20.25
N GLY A 104 18.18 -11.71 -20.44
CA GLY A 104 17.63 -10.56 -21.16
C GLY A 104 16.71 -9.67 -20.31
N GLN A 105 16.39 -8.48 -20.82
CA GLN A 105 15.67 -7.43 -20.06
C GLN A 105 14.25 -7.87 -19.66
N GLN A 106 13.46 -8.36 -20.61
CA GLN A 106 12.06 -8.71 -20.35
C GLN A 106 11.92 -9.86 -19.35
N ALA A 107 12.73 -10.91 -19.47
CA ALA A 107 12.73 -12.01 -18.52
C ALA A 107 13.21 -11.56 -17.13
N ALA A 108 14.19 -10.67 -17.06
CA ALA A 108 14.68 -10.11 -15.80
C ALA A 108 13.61 -9.27 -15.08
N GLU A 109 12.83 -8.48 -15.80
CA GLU A 109 11.68 -7.78 -15.27
C GLU A 109 10.62 -8.75 -14.74
N THR A 110 10.29 -9.79 -15.48
CA THR A 110 9.35 -10.83 -15.01
C THR A 110 9.82 -11.47 -13.71
N VAL A 111 11.12 -11.79 -13.62
CA VAL A 111 11.71 -12.31 -12.37
C VAL A 111 11.56 -11.30 -11.24
N ALA A 112 11.81 -10.02 -11.47
CA ALA A 112 11.66 -8.97 -10.45
C ALA A 112 10.20 -8.80 -10.00
N LEU A 113 9.25 -8.79 -10.95
CA LEU A 113 7.80 -8.68 -10.71
C LEU A 113 7.23 -9.85 -9.89
N ILE A 114 7.88 -11.01 -9.94
CA ILE A 114 7.51 -12.19 -9.15
C ILE A 114 8.28 -12.23 -7.84
N PHE A 115 9.60 -12.11 -7.90
CA PHE A 115 10.47 -12.33 -6.76
C PHE A 115 10.33 -11.25 -5.69
N VAL A 116 10.27 -9.96 -6.08
CA VAL A 116 10.27 -8.86 -5.09
C VAL A 116 9.01 -8.88 -4.22
N PRO A 117 7.77 -9.02 -4.74
CA PRO A 117 6.59 -9.16 -3.89
C PRO A 117 6.64 -10.40 -2.99
N LEU A 118 7.06 -11.55 -3.51
CA LEU A 118 7.19 -12.78 -2.73
C LEU A 118 8.28 -12.69 -1.66
N PHE A 119 9.40 -12.02 -1.94
CA PHE A 119 10.44 -11.73 -0.97
C PHE A 119 9.92 -10.81 0.14
N THR A 120 9.21 -9.73 -0.22
CA THR A 120 8.57 -8.81 0.73
C THR A 120 7.57 -9.57 1.62
N PHE A 121 6.80 -10.49 1.03
CA PHE A 121 5.92 -11.38 1.78
C PHE A 121 6.70 -12.28 2.75
N GLY A 122 7.82 -12.84 2.32
CA GLY A 122 8.73 -13.62 3.16
C GLY A 122 9.25 -12.82 4.36
N CYS A 123 9.67 -11.57 4.15
CA CYS A 123 10.07 -10.64 5.20
C CYS A 123 8.92 -10.41 6.21
N ALA A 124 7.71 -10.19 5.71
CA ALA A 124 6.54 -10.01 6.56
C ALA A 124 6.20 -11.28 7.35
N LEU A 125 6.30 -12.47 6.74
CA LEU A 125 6.12 -13.75 7.43
C LEU A 125 7.18 -13.96 8.53
N LEU A 126 8.45 -13.68 8.22
CA LEU A 126 9.55 -13.82 9.17
C LEU A 126 9.35 -12.92 10.40
N LEU A 127 9.00 -11.64 10.18
CA LEU A 127 8.81 -10.70 11.27
C LEU A 127 7.61 -11.08 12.17
N ALA A 128 6.49 -11.50 11.59
CA ALA A 128 5.34 -11.95 12.40
C ALA A 128 5.56 -13.31 13.04
N GLY A 129 6.18 -14.24 12.30
CA GLY A 129 6.58 -15.54 12.84
C GLY A 129 7.50 -15.37 14.05
N ARG A 130 8.45 -14.44 13.98
CA ARG A 130 9.35 -14.10 15.09
C ARG A 130 8.60 -13.52 16.27
N ILE A 131 7.60 -12.63 16.05
CA ILE A 131 6.76 -12.15 17.15
C ILE A 131 6.03 -13.33 17.80
N ALA A 132 5.29 -14.12 17.01
CA ALA A 132 4.52 -15.26 17.54
C ALA A 132 5.43 -16.27 18.26
N TRP A 133 6.55 -16.63 17.68
CA TRP A 133 7.56 -17.51 18.27
C TRP A 133 7.99 -17.06 19.65
N ARG A 134 8.30 -15.76 19.77
CA ARG A 134 8.85 -15.20 21.02
C ARG A 134 7.82 -15.03 22.12
N VAL A 135 6.57 -14.64 21.77
CA VAL A 135 5.55 -14.26 22.76
C VAL A 135 4.49 -15.31 23.02
N ILE A 136 4.35 -16.31 22.12
CA ILE A 136 3.35 -17.37 22.24
C ILE A 136 4.00 -18.76 22.23
N GLY A 137 4.95 -19.00 21.34
CA GLY A 137 5.68 -20.27 21.19
C GLY A 137 5.62 -20.85 19.78
N ASP A 138 6.25 -22.01 19.63
CA ASP A 138 6.60 -22.65 18.36
C ASP A 138 5.38 -22.97 17.49
N GLU A 139 4.39 -23.61 18.09
CA GLU A 139 3.18 -24.05 17.39
C GLU A 139 2.37 -22.86 16.86
N ALA A 140 2.31 -21.78 17.65
CA ALA A 140 1.58 -20.58 17.27
C ALA A 140 2.28 -19.79 16.13
N ALA A 141 3.59 -19.91 15.97
CA ALA A 141 4.30 -19.28 14.85
C ALA A 141 3.84 -19.83 13.49
N GLY A 142 3.65 -21.16 13.37
CA GLY A 142 3.11 -21.77 12.16
C GLY A 142 1.68 -21.31 11.85
N PHE A 143 0.82 -21.30 12.87
CA PHE A 143 -0.57 -20.82 12.72
C PHE A 143 -0.65 -19.31 12.43
N ALA A 144 0.27 -18.50 12.94
CA ALA A 144 0.34 -17.09 12.59
C ALA A 144 0.71 -16.89 11.10
N CYS A 145 1.63 -17.69 10.56
CA CYS A 145 1.95 -17.68 9.13
C CYS A 145 0.73 -18.12 8.30
N LEU A 146 -0.01 -19.16 8.72
CA LEU A 146 -1.23 -19.61 8.04
C LEU A 146 -2.33 -18.53 8.08
N ALA A 147 -2.60 -17.95 9.25
CA ALA A 147 -3.61 -16.89 9.39
C ALA A 147 -3.30 -15.69 8.49
N ARG A 148 -2.02 -15.42 8.24
CA ARG A 148 -1.58 -14.37 7.32
C ARG A 148 -1.86 -14.72 5.86
N ALA A 149 -1.63 -15.96 5.46
CA ALA A 149 -1.95 -16.44 4.12
C ALA A 149 -3.46 -16.34 3.79
N LEU A 150 -4.31 -16.38 4.81
CA LEU A 150 -5.76 -16.26 4.67
C LEU A 150 -6.26 -14.80 4.76
N SER A 151 -5.39 -13.83 5.03
CA SER A 151 -5.76 -12.41 5.03
C SER A 151 -5.82 -11.87 3.61
N VAL A 152 -7.00 -11.81 3.02
CA VAL A 152 -7.21 -11.34 1.65
C VAL A 152 -6.63 -9.93 1.42
N PRO A 153 -6.86 -8.91 2.28
CA PRO A 153 -6.28 -7.59 2.08
C PRO A 153 -4.74 -7.61 2.05
N LEU A 154 -4.12 -8.48 2.85
CA LEU A 154 -2.67 -8.63 2.89
C LEU A 154 -2.12 -9.29 1.62
N VAL A 155 -2.75 -10.40 1.21
CA VAL A 155 -2.33 -11.16 0.02
C VAL A 155 -2.45 -10.31 -1.25
N GLN A 156 -3.49 -9.50 -1.37
CA GLN A 156 -3.66 -8.57 -2.50
C GLN A 156 -2.49 -7.59 -2.64
N GLN A 157 -1.86 -7.16 -1.54
CA GLN A 157 -0.73 -6.23 -1.55
C GLN A 157 0.65 -6.92 -1.72
N LEU A 158 0.70 -8.26 -1.74
CA LEU A 158 1.96 -9.02 -1.76
C LEU A 158 1.98 -10.14 -2.82
N ARG A 159 0.97 -10.21 -3.69
CA ARG A 159 0.91 -11.17 -4.79
C ARG A 159 1.89 -10.81 -5.91
N PRO A 160 2.30 -11.77 -6.76
CA PRO A 160 3.06 -11.47 -7.96
C PRO A 160 2.46 -10.34 -8.79
N MET A 161 3.30 -9.56 -9.45
CA MET A 161 2.97 -8.36 -10.23
C MET A 161 2.55 -7.12 -9.38
N ARG A 162 2.29 -7.25 -8.07
CA ARG A 162 2.04 -6.12 -7.17
C ARG A 162 3.36 -5.61 -6.61
N ILE A 163 3.93 -4.60 -7.23
CA ILE A 163 5.26 -4.04 -6.88
C ILE A 163 5.18 -2.67 -6.21
N ASP A 164 3.99 -2.22 -5.93
CA ASP A 164 3.77 -0.96 -5.24
C ASP A 164 4.31 -0.98 -3.79
N HIS A 165 4.29 0.17 -3.15
CA HIS A 165 4.94 0.45 -1.85
C HIS A 165 4.26 -0.20 -0.64
N HIS A 166 2.99 -0.59 -0.73
CA HIS A 166 2.19 -1.07 0.41
C HIS A 166 2.77 -2.31 1.10
N GLY A 167 3.35 -3.24 0.34
CA GLY A 167 4.02 -4.40 0.91
C GLY A 167 5.17 -4.04 1.85
N TRP A 168 5.97 -3.06 1.47
CA TRP A 168 7.10 -2.58 2.28
C TRP A 168 6.65 -1.80 3.51
N GLN A 169 5.54 -1.05 3.45
CA GLN A 169 4.93 -0.42 4.63
C GLN A 169 4.56 -1.47 5.68
N ILE A 170 3.97 -2.61 5.28
CA ILE A 170 3.63 -3.72 6.18
C ILE A 170 4.90 -4.26 6.85
N VAL A 171 5.98 -4.46 6.11
CA VAL A 171 7.28 -4.90 6.64
C VAL A 171 7.82 -3.91 7.68
N CYS A 172 7.78 -2.62 7.38
CA CYS A 172 8.25 -1.56 8.29
C CYS A 172 7.46 -1.52 9.60
N VAL A 173 6.13 -1.64 9.54
CA VAL A 173 5.28 -1.70 10.76
C VAL A 173 5.61 -2.93 11.59
N LEU A 174 5.75 -4.10 10.98
CA LEU A 174 6.12 -5.32 11.68
C LEU A 174 7.52 -5.24 12.27
N ALA A 175 8.46 -4.58 11.59
CA ALA A 175 9.80 -4.32 12.12
C ALA A 175 9.75 -3.39 13.33
N ALA A 176 8.93 -2.33 13.30
CA ALA A 176 8.71 -1.43 14.43
C ALA A 176 8.15 -2.20 15.65
N VAL A 177 7.14 -3.04 15.47
CA VAL A 177 6.59 -3.89 16.54
C VAL A 177 7.60 -4.91 17.04
N ASN A 178 8.45 -5.46 16.18
CA ASN A 178 9.58 -6.30 16.60
C ASN A 178 10.58 -5.52 17.48
N GLY A 179 10.80 -4.24 17.19
CA GLY A 179 11.60 -3.34 18.03
C GLY A 179 11.07 -3.27 19.47
N LEU A 180 9.75 -3.17 19.64
CA LEU A 180 9.08 -3.12 20.95
C LEU A 180 9.31 -4.36 21.85
N MET A 181 9.78 -5.48 21.28
CA MET A 181 10.15 -6.70 22.00
C MET A 181 11.61 -6.70 22.49
N ALA A 182 12.41 -5.70 22.19
CA ALA A 182 13.80 -5.67 22.59
C ALA A 182 13.94 -5.63 24.12
N ARG A 183 15.08 -6.17 24.64
CA ARG A 183 15.38 -6.13 26.08
C ARG A 183 15.87 -4.76 26.52
N SER A 184 16.62 -4.09 25.66
CA SER A 184 17.15 -2.76 25.91
C SER A 184 16.16 -1.71 25.40
N PRO A 185 15.62 -0.84 26.26
CA PRO A 185 14.74 0.26 25.84
C PRO A 185 15.38 1.13 24.75
N ARG A 186 16.68 1.45 24.89
CA ARG A 186 17.41 2.25 23.92
C ARG A 186 17.47 1.57 22.54
N ARG A 187 17.94 0.31 22.48
CA ARG A 187 18.03 -0.44 21.20
C ARG A 187 16.67 -0.67 20.58
N GLY A 188 15.68 -1.01 21.42
CA GLY A 188 14.30 -1.23 20.97
C GLY A 188 13.66 0.03 20.45
N GLY A 189 13.79 1.14 21.16
CA GLY A 189 13.28 2.45 20.73
C GLY A 189 13.92 2.89 19.41
N TRP A 190 15.25 2.84 19.29
CA TRP A 190 15.94 3.16 18.02
C TRP A 190 15.47 2.27 16.88
N ALA A 191 15.38 0.94 17.07
CA ALA A 191 14.91 0.03 16.04
C ALA A 191 13.46 0.34 15.61
N THR A 192 12.58 0.64 16.58
CA THR A 192 11.20 1.08 16.31
C THR A 192 11.20 2.38 15.51
N GLY A 193 11.92 3.42 15.96
CA GLY A 193 11.97 4.72 15.31
C GLY A 193 12.51 4.66 13.87
N VAL A 194 13.62 3.94 13.65
CA VAL A 194 14.19 3.76 12.29
C VAL A 194 13.25 2.99 11.38
N ALA A 195 12.57 1.95 11.89
CA ALA A 195 11.57 1.22 11.09
C ALA A 195 10.38 2.11 10.70
N LEU A 196 9.91 2.98 11.61
CA LEU A 196 8.88 3.97 11.30
C LEU A 196 9.38 5.00 10.29
N ALA A 197 10.63 5.49 10.44
CA ALA A 197 11.24 6.40 9.48
C ALA A 197 11.33 5.81 8.07
N ALA A 198 11.72 4.54 7.94
CA ALA A 198 11.73 3.83 6.67
C ALA A 198 10.31 3.75 6.05
N GLY A 199 9.31 3.37 6.87
CA GLY A 199 7.92 3.31 6.42
C GLY A 199 7.38 4.66 5.95
N LEU A 200 7.64 5.74 6.69
CA LEU A 200 7.22 7.09 6.33
C LEU A 200 7.98 7.65 5.12
N SER A 201 9.25 7.27 4.94
CA SER A 201 10.04 7.64 3.76
C SER A 201 9.57 6.89 2.49
N ILE A 202 8.92 5.75 2.64
CA ILE A 202 8.26 5.02 1.56
C ILE A 202 6.92 5.67 1.23
N SER A 203 6.09 5.93 2.24
CA SER A 203 4.82 6.65 2.09
C SER A 203 4.38 7.28 3.40
N ILE A 204 4.07 8.57 3.34
CA ILE A 204 3.61 9.37 4.48
C ILE A 204 2.23 8.91 5.01
N GLU A 205 1.48 8.16 4.25
CA GLU A 205 0.19 7.57 4.65
C GLU A 205 0.29 6.71 5.92
N GLY A 206 1.49 6.20 6.23
CA GLY A 206 1.80 5.52 7.48
C GLY A 206 1.81 6.41 8.73
N LEU A 207 1.70 7.75 8.60
CA LEU A 207 1.84 8.70 9.70
C LEU A 207 0.87 8.47 10.87
N PRO A 208 -0.44 8.21 10.65
CA PRO A 208 -1.36 7.95 11.76
C PRO A 208 -0.95 6.74 12.61
N LEU A 209 -0.50 5.66 11.96
CA LEU A 209 -0.04 4.47 12.68
C LEU A 209 1.31 4.68 13.34
N ALA A 210 2.22 5.42 12.72
CA ALA A 210 3.49 5.81 13.31
C ALA A 210 3.27 6.65 14.58
N ALA A 211 2.35 7.62 14.54
CA ALA A 211 1.94 8.40 15.70
C ALA A 211 1.35 7.53 16.82
N ALA A 212 0.50 6.53 16.47
CA ALA A 212 -0.04 5.59 17.43
C ALA A 212 1.05 4.75 18.12
N ILE A 213 2.06 4.26 17.36
CA ILE A 213 3.19 3.50 17.92
C ILE A 213 4.07 4.41 18.82
N CYS A 214 4.34 5.64 18.42
CA CYS A 214 5.01 6.63 19.27
C CYS A 214 4.20 6.89 20.55
N GLY A 215 2.88 7.05 20.44
CA GLY A 215 1.95 7.17 21.58
C GLY A 215 2.02 5.98 22.54
N VAL A 216 2.13 4.75 22.02
CA VAL A 216 2.33 3.55 22.85
C VAL A 216 3.64 3.62 23.65
N THR A 217 4.73 4.09 23.05
CA THR A 217 6.01 4.26 23.79
C THR A 217 5.93 5.39 24.83
N ALA A 218 5.20 6.46 24.54
CA ALA A 218 4.90 7.51 25.52
C ALA A 218 4.05 6.98 26.71
N LEU A 219 3.03 6.14 26.40
CA LEU A 219 2.22 5.47 27.43
C LEU A 219 3.03 4.50 28.30
N ARG A 220 4.07 3.85 27.75
CA ARG A 220 5.01 3.07 28.57
C ARG A 220 5.65 3.96 29.63
N TRP A 221 6.16 5.13 29.25
CA TRP A 221 6.76 6.10 30.17
C TRP A 221 5.78 6.59 31.24
N LEU A 222 4.53 6.86 30.88
CA LEU A 222 3.49 7.25 31.86
C LEU A 222 3.16 6.12 32.86
N ARG A 223 3.25 4.85 32.45
CA ARG A 223 3.00 3.68 33.31
C ARG A 223 4.21 3.37 34.23
N ASP A 224 5.40 3.50 33.67
CA ASP A 224 6.66 3.19 34.36
C ASP A 224 7.72 4.23 34.00
N ARG A 225 8.19 4.99 34.98
CA ARG A 225 9.18 6.07 34.80
C ARG A 225 10.51 5.59 34.22
N HIS A 226 10.88 4.34 34.50
CA HIS A 226 12.09 3.72 33.96
C HIS A 226 12.00 3.47 32.45
N ASP A 227 10.81 3.55 31.86
CA ASP A 227 10.57 3.34 30.42
C ASP A 227 10.71 4.63 29.59
N ALA A 228 11.14 5.77 30.17
CA ALA A 228 11.37 7.04 29.46
C ALA A 228 12.24 6.86 28.20
N MET A 229 13.26 5.98 28.29
CA MET A 229 14.18 5.69 27.20
C MET A 229 13.49 5.06 25.98
N TRP A 230 12.33 4.37 26.14
CA TRP A 230 11.58 3.83 25.01
C TRP A 230 11.07 4.94 24.10
N PHE A 231 10.40 5.93 24.66
CA PHE A 231 9.85 7.05 23.89
C PHE A 231 10.97 7.92 23.30
N THR A 232 11.92 8.32 24.14
CA THR A 232 13.06 9.17 23.73
C THR A 232 13.85 8.55 22.57
N ALA A 233 14.23 7.26 22.71
CA ALA A 233 14.97 6.56 21.66
C ALA A 233 14.14 6.31 20.41
N THR A 234 12.80 6.14 20.52
CA THR A 234 11.91 6.03 19.35
C THR A 234 11.87 7.34 18.58
N MET A 235 11.72 8.48 19.27
CA MET A 235 11.72 9.80 18.63
C MET A 235 13.09 10.13 18.00
N GLN A 236 14.20 9.80 18.67
CA GLN A 236 15.56 9.97 18.13
C GLN A 236 15.75 9.10 16.87
N GLY A 237 15.35 7.82 16.91
CA GLY A 237 15.44 6.91 15.77
C GLY A 237 14.56 7.36 14.60
N LEU A 238 13.37 7.90 14.88
CA LEU A 238 12.48 8.46 13.88
C LEU A 238 13.10 9.70 13.22
N ALA A 239 13.60 10.66 14.01
CA ALA A 239 14.17 11.89 13.49
C ALA A 239 15.45 11.63 12.66
N VAL A 240 16.40 10.90 13.21
CA VAL A 240 17.68 10.60 12.53
C VAL A 240 17.47 9.69 11.33
N GLY A 241 16.60 8.67 11.47
CA GLY A 241 16.24 7.79 10.36
C GLY A 241 15.57 8.54 9.21
N SER A 242 14.60 9.40 9.51
CA SER A 242 13.90 10.20 8.49
C SER A 242 14.85 11.16 7.78
N LEU A 243 15.75 11.83 8.51
CA LEU A 243 16.78 12.68 7.91
C LEU A 243 17.71 11.86 6.99
N GLY A 244 18.17 10.69 7.46
CA GLY A 244 19.03 9.81 6.67
C GLY A 244 18.36 9.30 5.38
N PHE A 245 17.14 8.82 5.47
CA PHE A 245 16.38 8.38 4.29
C PHE A 245 16.02 9.53 3.35
N PHE A 246 15.66 10.70 3.88
CA PHE A 246 15.43 11.90 3.07
C PHE A 246 16.68 12.28 2.29
N ALA A 247 17.83 12.41 2.97
CA ALA A 247 19.10 12.73 2.33
C ALA A 247 19.48 11.69 1.26
N ALA A 248 19.24 10.40 1.52
CA ALA A 248 19.57 9.32 0.60
C ALA A 248 18.65 9.22 -0.61
N THR A 249 17.36 9.59 -0.50
CA THR A 249 16.36 9.35 -1.56
C THR A 249 15.85 10.60 -2.25
N ARG A 250 15.88 11.76 -1.56
CA ARG A 250 15.43 13.06 -2.09
C ARG A 250 16.57 14.04 -2.32
N GLY A 251 17.68 13.86 -1.57
CA GLY A 251 18.79 14.80 -1.54
C GLY A 251 18.54 15.97 -0.56
N ILE A 252 19.62 16.44 0.07
CA ILE A 252 19.56 17.53 1.04
C ILE A 252 19.15 18.88 0.44
N GLY A 253 19.26 19.04 -0.87
CA GLY A 253 18.83 20.24 -1.61
C GLY A 253 17.33 20.28 -1.95
N SER A 254 16.55 19.22 -1.66
CA SER A 254 15.11 19.18 -1.91
C SER A 254 14.35 19.89 -0.80
N LEU A 255 14.24 21.22 -0.90
CA LEU A 255 13.60 22.05 0.13
C LEU A 255 12.11 22.33 -0.11
N ALA A 256 11.53 21.78 -1.17
CA ALA A 256 10.11 21.94 -1.46
C ALA A 256 9.25 21.19 -0.45
N GLU A 257 8.20 21.85 0.04
CA GLU A 257 7.24 21.25 0.95
C GLU A 257 6.21 20.41 0.18
N HIS A 258 6.02 19.19 0.66
CA HIS A 258 5.08 18.21 0.10
C HIS A 258 4.22 17.61 1.20
N CYS A 259 2.91 17.48 0.94
CA CYS A 259 1.98 16.86 1.89
C CYS A 259 1.91 15.32 1.74
N ASP A 260 2.33 14.82 0.61
CA ASP A 260 2.26 13.40 0.18
C ASP A 260 3.61 12.64 0.33
N ALA A 261 4.64 13.31 0.82
CA ALA A 261 5.97 12.73 1.05
C ALA A 261 6.69 13.43 2.21
N ILE A 262 7.71 12.77 2.78
CA ILE A 262 8.56 13.45 3.77
C ILE A 262 9.21 14.68 3.13
N SER A 263 9.05 15.82 3.81
CA SER A 263 9.54 17.13 3.42
C SER A 263 10.20 17.83 4.63
N PRO A 264 10.85 19.00 4.45
CA PRO A 264 11.52 19.72 5.54
C PRO A 264 10.65 19.95 6.77
N ALA A 265 9.35 20.27 6.61
CA ALA A 265 8.43 20.45 7.75
C ALA A 265 8.31 19.18 8.60
N HIS A 266 8.22 18.00 7.97
CA HIS A 266 8.19 16.73 8.69
C HIS A 266 9.49 16.46 9.44
N LEU A 267 10.65 16.74 8.82
CA LEU A 267 11.96 16.58 9.45
C LEU A 267 12.12 17.51 10.66
N ALA A 268 11.68 18.77 10.52
CA ALA A 268 11.67 19.74 11.62
C ALA A 268 10.77 19.26 12.77
N CYS A 269 9.55 18.80 12.47
CA CYS A 269 8.61 18.24 13.44
C CYS A 269 9.23 17.07 14.22
N PHE A 270 9.80 16.09 13.53
CA PHE A 270 10.43 14.92 14.17
C PHE A 270 11.68 15.29 14.95
N GLY A 271 12.50 16.22 14.45
CA GLY A 271 13.70 16.73 15.14
C GLY A 271 13.34 17.46 16.43
N ILE A 272 12.41 18.39 16.39
CA ILE A 272 11.92 19.15 17.55
C ILE A 272 11.30 18.18 18.58
N ALA A 273 10.47 17.24 18.14
CA ALA A 273 9.86 16.26 19.04
C ALA A 273 10.93 15.36 19.70
N ALA A 274 11.98 14.95 18.98
CA ALA A 274 13.09 14.17 19.55
C ALA A 274 13.91 14.95 20.57
N LEU A 275 14.20 16.23 20.28
CA LEU A 275 14.90 17.12 21.21
C LEU A 275 14.06 17.39 22.47
N ALA A 276 12.78 17.71 22.30
CA ALA A 276 11.86 17.97 23.42
C ALA A 276 11.66 16.71 24.28
N ALA A 277 11.52 15.51 23.67
CA ALA A 277 11.42 14.25 24.40
C ALA A 277 12.71 13.97 25.20
N THR A 278 13.89 14.28 24.61
CA THR A 278 15.18 14.14 25.30
C THR A 278 15.32 15.12 26.45
N GLY A 279 14.90 16.36 26.27
CA GLY A 279 14.85 17.40 27.31
C GLY A 279 13.94 17.01 28.46
N LEU A 280 12.70 16.58 28.14
CA LEU A 280 11.72 16.14 29.14
C LEU A 280 12.23 14.96 29.98
N ALA A 281 12.91 14.00 29.33
CA ALA A 281 13.49 12.84 30.03
C ALA A 281 14.64 13.22 31.00
N ARG A 282 15.35 14.31 30.74
CA ARG A 282 16.40 14.83 31.66
C ARG A 282 15.82 15.53 32.89
N LEU A 283 14.56 15.92 32.86
CA LEU A 283 13.87 16.56 33.98
C LEU A 283 13.27 15.54 34.97
N GLU A 284 13.35 14.26 34.66
CA GLU A 284 12.88 13.23 35.63
C GLU A 284 13.71 13.28 36.93
N PRO A 285 13.07 13.11 38.10
CA PRO A 285 11.67 12.68 38.33
C PRO A 285 10.66 13.84 38.26
N LEU A 286 9.62 13.67 37.46
CA LEU A 286 8.53 14.63 37.29
C LEU A 286 7.23 14.11 37.94
N PRO A 287 6.36 14.96 38.51
CA PRO A 287 5.01 14.54 38.90
C PRO A 287 4.22 14.13 37.65
N ARG A 288 3.24 13.22 37.83
CA ARG A 288 2.47 12.64 36.70
C ARG A 288 1.83 13.71 35.80
N PHE A 289 1.24 14.74 36.38
CA PHE A 289 0.60 15.81 35.61
C PHE A 289 1.61 16.58 34.74
N ALA A 290 2.83 16.84 35.28
CA ALA A 290 3.87 17.53 34.54
C ALA A 290 4.39 16.68 33.37
N LEU A 291 4.50 15.35 33.55
CA LEU A 291 4.86 14.47 32.44
C LEU A 291 3.76 14.43 31.37
N VAL A 292 2.48 14.32 31.76
CA VAL A 292 1.35 14.37 30.82
C VAL A 292 1.36 15.71 30.06
N ALA A 293 1.51 16.85 30.77
CA ALA A 293 1.62 18.16 30.17
C ALA A 293 2.81 18.29 29.23
N GLY A 294 3.97 17.74 29.61
CA GLY A 294 5.17 17.72 28.77
C GLY A 294 5.00 16.90 27.49
N LEU A 295 4.41 15.71 27.58
CA LEU A 295 4.11 14.88 26.41
C LEU A 295 3.06 15.53 25.50
N ALA A 296 2.03 16.16 26.08
CA ALA A 296 1.03 16.93 25.33
C ALA A 296 1.68 18.15 24.64
N ALA A 297 2.58 18.84 25.32
CA ALA A 297 3.34 19.97 24.75
C ALA A 297 4.22 19.52 23.55
N ILE A 298 4.87 18.34 23.62
CA ILE A 298 5.62 17.79 22.51
C ILE A 298 4.72 17.58 21.29
N ALA A 299 3.53 17.00 21.50
CA ALA A 299 2.56 16.79 20.41
C ALA A 299 2.04 18.13 19.84
N ALA A 300 1.74 19.10 20.71
CA ALA A 300 1.26 20.41 20.31
C ALA A 300 2.32 21.21 19.53
N VAL A 301 3.57 21.19 19.97
CA VAL A 301 4.70 21.84 19.27
C VAL A 301 4.94 21.15 17.91
N GLY A 302 4.87 19.81 17.84
CA GLY A 302 4.94 19.11 16.56
C GLY A 302 3.84 19.53 15.59
N ALA A 303 2.59 19.59 16.05
CA ALA A 303 1.46 20.07 15.25
C ALA A 303 1.63 21.55 14.82
N ALA A 304 2.06 22.40 15.75
CA ALA A 304 2.32 23.82 15.45
C ALA A 304 3.45 23.98 14.42
N THR A 305 4.50 23.16 14.49
CA THR A 305 5.58 23.14 13.50
C THR A 305 5.02 22.81 12.11
N MET A 306 4.21 21.75 11.98
CA MET A 306 3.58 21.39 10.69
C MET A 306 2.69 22.51 10.17
N LEU A 307 1.83 23.09 11.02
CA LEU A 307 0.93 24.19 10.63
C LEU A 307 1.68 25.47 10.25
N SER A 308 2.86 25.72 10.84
CA SER A 308 3.66 26.92 10.55
C SER A 308 4.47 26.80 9.27
N PHE A 309 5.07 25.62 9.02
CA PHE A 309 5.95 25.40 7.86
C PHE A 309 5.20 24.86 6.64
N ALA A 310 4.13 24.12 6.83
CA ALA A 310 3.33 23.52 5.78
C ALA A 310 1.81 23.64 6.06
N PRO A 311 1.27 24.86 6.16
CA PRO A 311 -0.15 25.09 6.45
C PRO A 311 -1.08 24.44 5.41
N GLN A 312 -0.61 24.31 4.17
CA GLN A 312 -1.32 23.65 3.08
C GLN A 312 -1.57 22.15 3.33
N CYS A 313 -0.81 21.52 4.23
CA CYS A 313 -0.96 20.11 4.56
C CYS A 313 -1.95 19.83 5.69
N SER A 314 -2.59 20.88 6.26
CA SER A 314 -3.54 20.73 7.37
C SER A 314 -4.76 19.86 7.02
N GLY A 315 -5.18 19.85 5.75
CA GLY A 315 -6.28 19.03 5.25
C GLY A 315 -5.86 17.63 4.76
N GLY A 316 -4.58 17.24 4.91
CA GLY A 316 -4.03 15.97 4.43
C GLY A 316 -3.36 16.05 3.06
N ALA A 317 -2.88 14.90 2.59
CA ALA A 317 -2.07 14.80 1.37
C ALA A 317 -2.78 15.25 0.08
N PHE A 318 -4.11 15.18 0.04
CA PHE A 318 -4.94 15.47 -1.13
C PHE A 318 -5.83 16.71 -0.94
N ALA A 319 -5.64 17.50 0.13
CA ALA A 319 -6.50 18.65 0.43
C ALA A 319 -6.48 19.76 -0.65
N GLN A 320 -5.42 19.82 -1.44
CA GLN A 320 -5.25 20.79 -2.53
C GLN A 320 -5.52 20.21 -3.91
N LEU A 321 -6.13 19.03 -3.99
CA LEU A 321 -6.46 18.43 -5.27
C LEU A 321 -7.53 19.26 -5.99
N ASP A 322 -7.34 19.46 -7.29
CA ASP A 322 -8.33 20.14 -8.15
C ASP A 322 -9.70 19.46 -8.00
N PRO A 323 -10.81 20.23 -7.79
CA PRO A 323 -12.12 19.64 -7.55
C PRO A 323 -12.63 18.73 -8.67
N LEU A 324 -12.27 19.02 -9.94
CA LEU A 324 -12.63 18.18 -11.08
C LEU A 324 -11.87 16.86 -11.01
N VAL A 325 -10.57 16.90 -10.72
CA VAL A 325 -9.74 15.71 -10.54
C VAL A 325 -10.20 14.90 -9.32
N ALA A 326 -10.56 15.56 -8.23
CA ALA A 326 -11.13 14.89 -7.06
C ALA A 326 -12.36 14.07 -7.44
N ARG A 327 -13.32 14.68 -8.14
CA ARG A 327 -14.58 14.05 -8.56
C ARG A 327 -14.39 12.86 -9.52
N PHE A 328 -13.50 12.99 -10.50
CA PHE A 328 -13.37 11.97 -11.55
C PHE A 328 -12.35 10.88 -11.24
N TRP A 329 -11.34 11.19 -10.45
CA TRP A 329 -10.27 10.27 -10.11
C TRP A 329 -10.29 9.88 -8.63
N TYR A 330 -10.13 10.83 -7.69
CA TYR A 330 -9.92 10.54 -6.27
C TYR A 330 -11.12 9.82 -5.63
N ASP A 331 -12.34 10.26 -5.93
CA ASP A 331 -13.58 9.60 -5.47
C ASP A 331 -13.74 8.17 -6.02
N GLY A 332 -13.01 7.83 -7.07
CA GLY A 332 -12.95 6.50 -7.68
C GLY A 332 -11.83 5.60 -7.12
N VAL A 333 -10.90 6.13 -6.30
CA VAL A 333 -9.79 5.35 -5.71
C VAL A 333 -10.31 4.53 -4.52
N GLY A 334 -10.92 3.37 -4.83
CA GLY A 334 -11.65 2.54 -3.86
C GLY A 334 -10.86 2.17 -2.62
N GLU A 335 -9.56 1.90 -2.74
CA GLU A 335 -8.72 1.50 -1.60
C GLU A 335 -8.47 2.63 -0.58
N GLY A 336 -8.62 3.91 -0.97
CA GLY A 336 -8.57 5.08 -0.09
C GLY A 336 -9.86 5.30 0.69
N LEU A 337 -10.98 4.69 0.28
CA LEU A 337 -12.29 4.91 0.85
C LEU A 337 -12.52 4.07 2.12
N PRO A 338 -13.44 4.51 3.01
CA PRO A 338 -13.85 3.75 4.18
C PRO A 338 -14.48 2.40 3.84
N VAL A 339 -14.52 1.49 4.83
CA VAL A 339 -15.03 0.11 4.66
C VAL A 339 -16.49 0.05 4.21
N TRP A 340 -17.32 1.04 4.51
CA TRP A 340 -18.73 1.08 4.09
C TRP A 340 -18.93 1.44 2.60
N HIS A 341 -17.86 1.85 1.91
CA HIS A 341 -17.84 2.03 0.45
C HIS A 341 -17.21 0.84 -0.29
N GLN A 342 -16.74 -0.17 0.47
CA GLN A 342 -16.14 -1.38 -0.10
C GLN A 342 -17.20 -2.43 -0.40
N GLU A 343 -16.86 -3.38 -1.30
CA GLU A 343 -17.66 -4.59 -1.44
C GLU A 343 -17.85 -5.29 -0.08
N PRO A 344 -19.05 -5.80 0.24
CA PRO A 344 -19.35 -6.41 1.54
C PRO A 344 -18.35 -7.51 1.93
N GLY A 345 -17.90 -8.33 0.97
CA GLY A 345 -16.90 -9.37 1.20
C GLY A 345 -15.56 -8.81 1.65
N LEU A 346 -15.08 -7.75 1.00
CA LEU A 346 -13.83 -7.09 1.36
C LEU A 346 -13.95 -6.36 2.71
N ALA A 347 -15.06 -5.65 2.92
CA ALA A 347 -15.34 -4.98 4.19
C ALA A 347 -15.29 -5.94 5.38
N LEU A 348 -15.93 -7.12 5.27
CA LEU A 348 -15.88 -8.16 6.28
C LEU A 348 -14.46 -8.69 6.50
N GLN A 349 -13.66 -8.86 5.45
CA GLN A 349 -12.27 -9.30 5.54
C GLN A 349 -11.36 -8.26 6.21
N ILE A 350 -11.64 -6.98 6.03
CA ILE A 350 -10.89 -5.89 6.69
C ILE A 350 -11.21 -5.84 8.18
N VAL A 351 -12.46 -6.09 8.59
CA VAL A 351 -12.92 -5.84 9.95
C VAL A 351 -12.89 -7.10 10.84
N ILE A 352 -13.46 -8.22 10.39
CA ILE A 352 -13.74 -9.38 11.25
C ILE A 352 -12.45 -10.06 11.75
N PRO A 353 -11.48 -10.46 10.90
CA PRO A 353 -10.27 -11.10 11.38
C PRO A 353 -9.45 -10.22 12.34
N PRO A 354 -9.21 -8.89 12.05
CA PRO A 354 -8.52 -8.03 13.01
C PRO A 354 -9.28 -7.83 14.32
N LEU A 355 -10.61 -7.75 14.31
CA LEU A 355 -11.42 -7.67 15.52
C LEU A 355 -11.27 -8.93 16.39
N ILE A 356 -11.33 -10.12 15.79
CA ILE A 356 -11.09 -11.39 16.50
C ILE A 356 -9.65 -11.44 17.02
N GLY A 357 -8.68 -10.98 16.23
CA GLY A 357 -7.29 -10.84 16.64
C GLY A 357 -7.14 -9.92 17.86
N LEU A 358 -7.86 -8.81 17.89
CA LEU A 358 -7.88 -7.87 19.02
C LEU A 358 -8.45 -8.52 20.28
N LEU A 359 -9.57 -9.25 20.17
CA LEU A 359 -10.14 -10.02 21.28
C LEU A 359 -9.19 -11.11 21.79
N ALA A 360 -8.52 -11.81 20.88
CA ALA A 360 -7.49 -12.79 21.23
C ALA A 360 -6.30 -12.13 21.95
N CYS A 361 -5.88 -10.95 21.50
CA CYS A 361 -4.80 -10.18 22.10
C CYS A 361 -5.16 -9.72 23.53
N MET A 362 -6.39 -9.26 23.79
CA MET A 362 -6.87 -8.93 25.13
C MET A 362 -6.90 -10.15 26.05
N ARG A 363 -7.31 -11.33 25.55
CA ARG A 363 -7.24 -12.59 26.30
C ARG A 363 -5.80 -12.98 26.64
N LEU A 364 -4.86 -12.81 25.70
CA LEU A 364 -3.43 -13.04 25.91
C LEU A 364 -2.89 -12.09 26.99
N ALA A 365 -3.25 -10.82 26.96
CA ALA A 365 -2.88 -9.84 27.98
C ALA A 365 -3.39 -10.24 29.38
N GLY A 366 -4.63 -10.71 29.46
CA GLY A 366 -5.22 -11.20 30.73
C GLY A 366 -4.56 -12.47 31.27
N ARG A 367 -4.05 -13.35 30.39
CA ARG A 367 -3.41 -14.64 30.76
C ARG A 367 -1.90 -14.53 30.94
N SER A 368 -1.31 -13.38 30.70
CA SER A 368 0.14 -13.16 30.81
C SER A 368 0.51 -12.38 32.07
N SER A 369 1.76 -12.47 32.49
CA SER A 369 2.32 -11.71 33.61
C SER A 369 3.47 -10.81 33.15
N ASP A 370 3.90 -9.88 34.02
CA ASP A 370 5.09 -9.06 33.89
C ASP A 370 5.30 -8.43 32.50
N TRP A 371 6.49 -8.63 31.92
CA TRP A 371 6.88 -8.11 30.62
C TRP A 371 5.91 -8.53 29.50
N LEU A 372 5.47 -9.79 29.50
CA LEU A 372 4.59 -10.30 28.44
C LEU A 372 3.21 -9.64 28.49
N ARG A 373 2.67 -9.37 29.67
CA ARG A 373 1.42 -8.61 29.85
C ARG A 373 1.57 -7.18 29.35
N ARG A 374 2.71 -6.52 29.63
CA ARG A 374 3.00 -5.17 29.13
C ARG A 374 3.04 -5.17 27.61
N PHE A 375 3.76 -6.11 27.00
CA PHE A 375 3.84 -6.24 25.54
C PHE A 375 2.45 -6.45 24.92
N TRP A 376 1.62 -7.34 25.46
CA TRP A 376 0.28 -7.55 24.90
C TRP A 376 -0.63 -6.34 25.08
N LYS A 377 -0.53 -5.58 26.15
CA LYS A 377 -1.27 -4.31 26.31
C LYS A 377 -0.87 -3.30 25.22
N ASP A 378 0.40 -3.19 24.92
CA ASP A 378 0.89 -2.30 23.85
C ASP A 378 0.45 -2.81 22.48
N TYR A 379 0.50 -4.14 22.27
CA TYR A 379 0.03 -4.75 21.03
C TYR A 379 -1.48 -4.53 20.80
N VAL A 380 -2.30 -4.60 21.86
CA VAL A 380 -3.74 -4.25 21.79
C VAL A 380 -3.92 -2.83 21.27
N LEU A 381 -3.15 -1.87 21.78
CA LEU A 381 -3.26 -0.46 21.34
C LEU A 381 -2.83 -0.28 19.88
N VAL A 382 -1.73 -0.89 19.47
CA VAL A 382 -1.24 -0.84 18.08
C VAL A 382 -2.25 -1.48 17.13
N LEU A 383 -2.77 -2.66 17.47
CA LEU A 383 -3.76 -3.36 16.64
C LEU A 383 -5.10 -2.62 16.58
N ALA A 384 -5.56 -2.06 17.70
CA ALA A 384 -6.78 -1.25 17.76
C ALA A 384 -6.65 0.01 16.90
N ALA A 385 -5.53 0.73 16.99
CA ALA A 385 -5.26 1.89 16.15
C ALA A 385 -5.20 1.50 14.67
N SER A 386 -4.52 0.39 14.33
CA SER A 386 -4.45 -0.11 12.95
C SER A 386 -5.83 -0.50 12.41
N LEU A 387 -6.68 -1.16 13.20
CA LEU A 387 -8.05 -1.48 12.82
C LEU A 387 -8.90 -0.22 12.63
N LEU A 388 -8.77 0.75 13.54
CA LEU A 388 -9.48 2.03 13.42
C LEU A 388 -9.11 2.76 12.12
N ILE A 389 -7.81 2.83 11.81
CA ILE A 389 -7.34 3.42 10.54
C ILE A 389 -7.90 2.65 9.35
N ALA A 390 -7.91 1.31 9.40
CA ALA A 390 -8.42 0.44 8.33
C ALA A 390 -9.93 0.61 8.08
N ILE A 391 -10.71 0.96 9.08
CA ILE A 391 -12.15 1.26 8.94
C ILE A 391 -12.36 2.53 8.10
N PHE A 392 -11.51 3.54 8.24
CA PHE A 392 -11.62 4.79 7.49
C PHE A 392 -10.83 4.81 6.18
N VAL A 393 -9.79 3.97 6.08
CA VAL A 393 -8.92 3.86 4.89
C VAL A 393 -8.66 2.38 4.63
N SER A 394 -9.42 1.79 3.70
CA SER A 394 -9.49 0.33 3.52
C SER A 394 -8.15 -0.34 3.18
N ARG A 395 -7.24 0.34 2.47
CA ARG A 395 -5.87 -0.16 2.18
C ARG A 395 -5.06 -0.47 3.45
N ALA A 396 -5.32 0.24 4.56
CA ALA A 396 -4.70 -0.07 5.86
C ALA A 396 -5.15 -1.41 6.46
N GLY A 397 -6.20 -2.02 5.90
CA GLY A 397 -6.67 -3.36 6.25
C GLY A 397 -5.60 -4.44 6.09
N ALA A 398 -4.68 -4.26 5.14
CA ALA A 398 -3.53 -5.16 4.97
C ALA A 398 -2.60 -5.13 6.19
N VAL A 399 -2.33 -3.95 6.75
CA VAL A 399 -1.51 -3.79 7.96
C VAL A 399 -2.24 -4.35 9.19
N ALA A 400 -3.54 -4.05 9.34
CA ALA A 400 -4.36 -4.57 10.43
C ALA A 400 -4.42 -6.11 10.39
N GLY A 401 -4.61 -6.72 9.22
CA GLY A 401 -4.56 -8.16 9.00
C GLY A 401 -3.18 -8.75 9.33
N ALA A 402 -2.12 -8.07 8.95
CA ALA A 402 -0.75 -8.47 9.24
C ALA A 402 -0.45 -8.53 10.75
N LEU A 403 -0.90 -7.53 11.49
CA LEU A 403 -0.78 -7.49 12.95
C LEU A 403 -1.72 -8.53 13.61
N ALA A 404 -2.95 -8.63 13.17
CA ALA A 404 -3.93 -9.58 13.71
C ALA A 404 -3.50 -11.03 13.57
N ALA A 405 -2.73 -11.39 12.53
CA ALA A 405 -2.29 -12.77 12.30
C ALA A 405 -1.52 -13.38 13.48
N VAL A 406 -0.79 -12.57 14.26
CA VAL A 406 -0.05 -13.06 15.44
C VAL A 406 -0.99 -13.59 16.54
N PRO A 407 -1.92 -12.79 17.10
CA PRO A 407 -2.86 -13.31 18.09
C PRO A 407 -3.86 -14.30 17.50
N LEU A 408 -4.24 -14.20 16.23
CA LEU A 408 -5.07 -15.19 15.54
C LEU A 408 -4.39 -16.56 15.46
N GLY A 409 -3.07 -16.62 15.27
CA GLY A 409 -2.34 -17.90 15.30
C GLY A 409 -2.52 -18.64 16.62
N TRP A 410 -2.51 -17.91 17.75
CA TRP A 410 -2.85 -18.48 19.05
C TRP A 410 -4.31 -18.92 19.14
N GLN A 411 -5.25 -18.08 18.68
CA GLN A 411 -6.68 -18.36 18.73
C GLN A 411 -7.06 -19.57 17.89
N VAL A 412 -6.50 -19.71 16.67
CA VAL A 412 -6.68 -20.88 15.80
C VAL A 412 -6.20 -22.15 16.50
N ARG A 413 -5.02 -22.11 17.12
CA ARG A 413 -4.52 -23.22 17.90
C ARG A 413 -5.49 -23.63 19.03
N GLU A 414 -6.02 -22.68 19.77
CA GLU A 414 -6.99 -22.95 20.85
C GLU A 414 -8.30 -23.53 20.30
N TRP A 415 -8.81 -23.04 19.19
CA TRP A 415 -10.00 -23.60 18.54
C TRP A 415 -9.78 -25.03 18.07
N LEU A 416 -8.65 -25.32 17.42
CA LEU A 416 -8.31 -26.67 16.98
C LEU A 416 -8.16 -27.65 18.16
N ARG A 417 -7.53 -27.21 19.26
CA ARG A 417 -7.44 -28.00 20.47
C ARG A 417 -8.84 -28.29 21.07
N SER A 418 -9.66 -27.24 21.12
CA SER A 418 -11.05 -27.40 21.61
C SER A 418 -11.86 -28.36 20.72
N ALA A 419 -11.74 -28.23 19.37
CA ALA A 419 -12.43 -29.12 18.43
C ALA A 419 -12.00 -30.59 18.59
N ARG A 420 -10.70 -30.86 18.86
CA ARG A 420 -10.19 -32.22 19.09
C ARG A 420 -10.73 -32.86 20.35
N MET A 421 -11.05 -32.07 21.38
CA MET A 421 -11.61 -32.56 22.65
C MET A 421 -13.12 -32.85 22.58
N LEU A 422 -13.81 -32.39 21.53
CA LEU A 422 -15.23 -32.62 21.35
C LEU A 422 -15.51 -34.03 20.81
N ARG A 423 -16.29 -34.82 21.59
CA ARG A 423 -16.68 -36.18 21.19
C ARG A 423 -17.79 -36.19 20.12
N ARG A 424 -18.69 -35.18 20.13
CA ARG A 424 -19.82 -35.09 19.21
C ARG A 424 -19.37 -34.51 17.87
N PRO A 425 -19.47 -35.24 16.71
CA PRO A 425 -18.98 -34.79 15.41
C PRO A 425 -19.65 -33.50 14.95
N GLY A 426 -20.97 -33.32 15.21
CA GLY A 426 -21.68 -32.07 14.83
C GLY A 426 -21.15 -30.85 15.58
N LYS A 427 -20.84 -30.95 16.88
CA LYS A 427 -20.24 -29.84 17.63
C LYS A 427 -18.81 -29.52 17.12
N ARG A 428 -18.05 -30.55 16.75
CA ARG A 428 -16.72 -30.38 16.17
C ARG A 428 -16.80 -29.67 14.81
N ALA A 429 -17.73 -30.09 13.95
CA ALA A 429 -17.96 -29.44 12.65
C ALA A 429 -18.37 -27.97 12.83
N LEU A 430 -19.22 -27.64 13.79
CA LEU A 430 -19.62 -26.27 14.09
C LEU A 430 -18.43 -25.37 14.49
N VAL A 431 -17.53 -25.88 15.36
CA VAL A 431 -16.34 -25.14 15.76
C VAL A 431 -15.40 -24.91 14.57
N LEU A 432 -15.21 -25.91 13.70
CA LEU A 432 -14.38 -25.78 12.51
C LEU A 432 -15.00 -24.82 11.47
N ALA A 433 -16.32 -24.88 11.26
CA ALA A 433 -17.04 -23.95 10.41
C ALA A 433 -16.96 -22.52 10.94
N GLY A 434 -17.17 -22.32 12.25
CA GLY A 434 -17.00 -21.01 12.88
C GLY A 434 -15.58 -20.46 12.77
N MET A 435 -14.57 -21.32 12.87
CA MET A 435 -13.17 -20.94 12.64
C MET A 435 -12.92 -20.52 11.18
N ALA A 436 -13.46 -21.28 10.22
CA ALA A 436 -13.35 -20.95 8.80
C ALA A 436 -14.00 -19.59 8.49
N LEU A 437 -15.21 -19.35 9.00
CA LEU A 437 -15.93 -18.08 8.87
C LEU A 437 -15.21 -16.92 9.56
N ALA A 438 -14.56 -17.16 10.68
CA ALA A 438 -13.79 -16.13 11.38
C ALA A 438 -12.54 -15.69 10.61
N LEU A 439 -11.92 -16.60 9.87
CA LEU A 439 -10.72 -16.33 9.07
C LEU A 439 -11.06 -15.86 7.65
N LEU A 440 -12.14 -16.37 7.08
CA LEU A 440 -12.63 -16.09 5.73
C LEU A 440 -14.12 -15.69 5.76
N PRO A 441 -14.46 -14.54 6.37
CA PRO A 441 -15.86 -14.13 6.52
C PRO A 441 -16.56 -13.82 5.20
N ALA A 442 -15.83 -13.55 4.12
CA ALA A 442 -16.37 -13.36 2.79
C ALA A 442 -16.80 -14.68 2.09
N MET A 443 -16.32 -15.84 2.58
CA MET A 443 -16.55 -17.13 1.91
C MET A 443 -18.04 -17.42 1.59
N PRO A 444 -19.01 -17.19 2.50
CA PRO A 444 -20.42 -17.40 2.16
C PRO A 444 -20.91 -16.54 1.01
N ILE A 445 -20.50 -15.27 0.96
CA ILE A 445 -20.88 -14.33 -0.11
C ILE A 445 -20.29 -14.82 -1.43
N THR A 446 -19.00 -15.17 -1.44
CA THR A 446 -18.33 -15.69 -2.64
C THR A 446 -18.97 -16.98 -3.15
N LEU A 447 -19.32 -17.91 -2.26
CA LEU A 447 -20.02 -19.14 -2.65
C LEU A 447 -21.41 -18.87 -3.22
N LEU A 448 -22.14 -17.90 -2.65
CA LEU A 448 -23.46 -17.50 -3.15
C LEU A 448 -23.34 -16.87 -4.54
N THR A 449 -22.38 -15.98 -4.77
CA THR A 449 -22.17 -15.35 -6.09
C THR A 449 -21.76 -16.36 -7.16
N LEU A 450 -20.94 -17.36 -6.79
CA LEU A 450 -20.56 -18.46 -7.71
C LEU A 450 -21.75 -19.41 -8.02
N ALA A 451 -22.69 -19.55 -7.09
CA ALA A 451 -23.86 -20.41 -7.26
C ALA A 451 -25.02 -19.72 -8.03
N MET A 452 -24.99 -18.40 -8.16
CA MET A 452 -26.00 -17.65 -8.92
C MET A 452 -25.69 -17.73 -10.42
N PRO A 453 -26.71 -17.97 -11.28
CA PRO A 453 -26.51 -17.89 -12.73
C PRO A 453 -26.06 -16.47 -13.11
N ALA A 454 -25.18 -16.38 -14.09
CA ALA A 454 -24.52 -15.13 -14.54
C ALA A 454 -25.51 -13.98 -14.89
N GLN A 455 -26.78 -14.29 -15.14
CA GLN A 455 -27.84 -13.31 -15.43
C GLN A 455 -28.44 -12.65 -14.18
N ALA A 456 -28.23 -13.18 -12.98
CA ALA A 456 -28.77 -12.62 -11.72
C ALA A 456 -27.84 -11.61 -11.03
N ALA A 457 -26.66 -11.38 -11.54
CA ALA A 457 -25.71 -10.40 -11.04
C ALA A 457 -26.03 -8.97 -11.54
N ILE A 458 -27.30 -8.56 -11.42
CA ILE A 458 -27.72 -7.19 -11.69
C ILE A 458 -27.39 -6.37 -10.43
N GLY A 459 -26.33 -5.56 -10.48
CA GLY A 459 -26.10 -4.49 -9.51
C GLY A 459 -24.75 -4.42 -8.80
N GLY A 460 -23.85 -5.36 -8.98
CA GLY A 460 -22.48 -5.27 -8.44
C GLY A 460 -21.50 -5.55 -9.56
N GLY A 461 -21.00 -4.50 -10.20
CA GLY A 461 -20.00 -4.65 -11.25
C GLY A 461 -18.77 -5.37 -10.67
N GLN A 462 -18.66 -6.67 -10.92
CA GLN A 462 -17.31 -7.25 -10.94
C GLN A 462 -16.50 -6.36 -11.90
N PRO A 463 -15.30 -5.94 -11.53
CA PRO A 463 -14.42 -5.31 -12.49
C PRO A 463 -14.32 -6.30 -13.67
N ARG A 464 -15.01 -5.99 -14.77
CA ARG A 464 -14.84 -6.75 -16.00
C ARG A 464 -13.35 -6.61 -16.31
N VAL A 465 -12.65 -7.73 -16.39
CA VAL A 465 -11.31 -7.73 -16.96
C VAL A 465 -11.48 -7.04 -18.31
N SER A 466 -10.87 -5.87 -18.46
CA SER A 466 -10.99 -5.13 -19.72
C SER A 466 -10.53 -6.03 -20.85
N SER A 467 -11.31 -6.10 -21.92
CA SER A 467 -10.91 -6.74 -23.15
C SER A 467 -9.81 -5.96 -23.88
N CYS A 468 -9.45 -4.78 -23.36
CA CYS A 468 -8.48 -3.87 -23.93
C CYS A 468 -7.08 -4.48 -23.97
N ALA A 469 -6.75 -5.05 -25.11
CA ALA A 469 -5.51 -5.78 -25.34
C ALA A 469 -4.36 -4.83 -25.75
N ILE A 470 -4.00 -3.84 -24.91
CA ILE A 470 -2.86 -2.94 -25.19
C ILE A 470 -1.57 -3.74 -25.43
N PRO A 471 -1.19 -4.77 -24.63
CA PRO A 471 0.00 -5.55 -24.92
C PRO A 471 -0.04 -6.27 -26.27
N ALA A 472 -1.19 -6.79 -26.67
CA ALA A 472 -1.35 -7.46 -27.97
C ALA A 472 -1.20 -6.48 -29.16
N ASN A 473 -1.56 -5.21 -28.96
CA ASN A 473 -1.46 -4.14 -29.96
C ASN A 473 -0.17 -3.33 -29.86
N ALA A 474 0.70 -3.61 -28.87
CA ALA A 474 1.91 -2.85 -28.62
C ALA A 474 2.85 -2.77 -29.84
N ALA A 475 2.96 -3.87 -30.59
CA ALA A 475 3.80 -3.91 -31.80
C ALA A 475 3.30 -2.95 -32.88
N MET A 476 2.00 -2.77 -33.04
CA MET A 476 1.39 -1.83 -33.96
C MET A 476 1.57 -0.39 -33.46
N LEU A 477 1.26 -0.11 -32.18
CA LEU A 477 1.45 1.21 -31.60
C LEU A 477 2.90 1.69 -31.68
N ARG A 478 3.89 0.79 -31.52
CA ARG A 478 5.32 1.12 -31.67
C ARG A 478 5.73 1.48 -33.11
N LYS A 479 4.97 1.07 -34.14
CA LYS A 479 5.23 1.43 -35.53
C LYS A 479 4.72 2.84 -35.88
N LEU A 480 3.81 3.39 -35.08
CA LEU A 480 3.35 4.76 -35.27
C LEU A 480 4.48 5.75 -34.98
N PRO A 481 4.56 6.87 -35.70
CA PRO A 481 5.47 7.95 -35.35
C PRO A 481 5.33 8.37 -33.90
N LYS A 482 6.46 8.59 -33.21
CA LYS A 482 6.44 9.01 -31.82
C LYS A 482 5.63 10.30 -31.65
N GLY A 483 4.70 10.32 -30.72
CA GLY A 483 3.83 11.46 -30.44
C GLY A 483 3.19 11.36 -29.08
N GLU A 484 2.50 12.41 -28.67
CA GLU A 484 1.73 12.45 -27.45
C GLU A 484 0.34 11.83 -27.65
N ILE A 485 -0.13 11.10 -26.66
CA ILE A 485 -1.40 10.38 -26.66
C ILE A 485 -2.35 11.02 -25.64
N LEU A 486 -3.57 11.35 -26.06
CA LEU A 486 -4.72 11.52 -25.17
C LEU A 486 -5.31 10.13 -24.88
N ALA A 487 -5.41 9.78 -23.61
CA ALA A 487 -6.01 8.51 -23.18
C ALA A 487 -6.68 8.69 -21.82
N PRO A 488 -7.65 7.83 -21.44
CA PRO A 488 -8.08 7.71 -20.05
C PRO A 488 -6.90 7.51 -19.11
N LEU A 489 -7.02 8.05 -17.89
CA LEU A 489 -5.92 8.09 -16.91
C LEU A 489 -5.38 6.69 -16.56
N ASP A 490 -6.30 5.72 -16.46
CA ASP A 490 -5.98 4.35 -16.01
C ASP A 490 -5.12 3.58 -17.02
N ILE A 491 -5.19 3.89 -18.32
CA ILE A 491 -4.42 3.18 -19.35
C ILE A 491 -3.10 3.87 -19.73
N GLY A 492 -2.91 5.13 -19.30
CA GLY A 492 -1.68 5.88 -19.55
C GLY A 492 -0.42 5.14 -19.16
N PRO A 493 -0.32 4.55 -17.96
CA PRO A 493 0.85 3.77 -17.53
C PRO A 493 1.17 2.59 -18.45
N GLN A 494 0.14 1.86 -18.93
CA GLN A 494 0.35 0.72 -19.83
C GLN A 494 0.85 1.17 -21.20
N LEU A 495 0.35 2.30 -21.72
CA LEU A 495 0.85 2.89 -22.95
C LEU A 495 2.31 3.31 -22.84
N LEU A 496 2.71 3.90 -21.71
CA LEU A 496 4.12 4.25 -21.43
C LEU A 496 5.00 2.98 -21.34
N TYR A 497 4.49 1.92 -20.73
CA TYR A 497 5.22 0.66 -20.58
C TYR A 497 5.45 -0.03 -21.92
N GLU A 498 4.42 -0.08 -22.76
CA GLU A 498 4.41 -0.84 -24.00
C GLU A 498 5.02 -0.08 -25.19
N THR A 499 5.09 1.24 -25.14
CA THR A 499 5.45 2.06 -26.30
C THR A 499 6.51 3.11 -25.96
N GLN A 500 6.95 3.83 -26.99
CA GLN A 500 7.86 5.00 -26.89
C GLN A 500 7.08 6.33 -26.90
N HIS A 501 5.76 6.28 -26.95
CA HIS A 501 4.91 7.45 -26.92
C HIS A 501 4.95 8.15 -25.55
N THR A 502 4.48 9.39 -25.52
CA THR A 502 4.21 10.15 -24.31
C THR A 502 2.70 10.22 -24.10
N VAL A 503 2.26 10.49 -22.89
CA VAL A 503 0.84 10.65 -22.57
C VAL A 503 0.59 12.01 -21.93
N ILE A 504 -0.62 12.55 -22.10
CA ILE A 504 -1.00 13.81 -21.44
C ILE A 504 -0.98 13.62 -19.93
N ALA A 505 -1.64 12.58 -19.41
CA ALA A 505 -1.69 12.32 -17.98
C ALA A 505 -1.79 10.83 -17.66
N THR A 506 -1.59 10.51 -16.40
CA THR A 506 -1.89 9.22 -15.74
C THR A 506 -2.62 9.51 -14.44
N GLY A 507 -3.12 8.48 -13.74
CA GLY A 507 -3.78 8.61 -12.44
C GLY A 507 -2.84 8.97 -11.30
N HIS A 508 -1.94 9.95 -11.48
CA HIS A 508 -0.99 10.38 -10.46
C HIS A 508 -1.25 11.84 -10.05
N HIS A 509 -1.67 12.05 -8.79
CA HIS A 509 -2.19 13.32 -8.27
C HIS A 509 -1.27 14.54 -8.44
N ARG A 510 0.06 14.37 -8.48
CA ARG A 510 0.98 15.49 -8.75
C ARG A 510 0.88 16.00 -10.19
N GLY A 511 0.32 15.21 -11.10
CA GLY A 511 -0.02 15.60 -12.45
C GLY A 511 -1.45 16.16 -12.57
N GLN A 512 -2.03 16.71 -11.51
CA GLN A 512 -3.45 17.14 -11.50
C GLN A 512 -3.83 18.13 -12.58
N SER A 513 -2.92 19.03 -13.01
CA SER A 513 -3.15 19.94 -14.12
C SER A 513 -3.36 19.18 -15.45
N ALA A 514 -2.50 18.22 -15.72
CA ALA A 514 -2.60 17.37 -16.90
C ALA A 514 -3.81 16.42 -16.81
N MET A 515 -4.13 15.89 -15.63
CA MET A 515 -5.35 15.09 -15.40
C MET A 515 -6.60 15.91 -15.68
N ARG A 516 -6.64 17.18 -15.23
CA ARG A 516 -7.72 18.11 -15.52
C ARG A 516 -7.88 18.30 -17.03
N THR A 517 -6.78 18.52 -17.76
CA THR A 517 -6.78 18.63 -19.22
C THR A 517 -7.42 17.39 -19.86
N VAL A 518 -7.06 16.18 -19.46
CA VAL A 518 -7.66 14.94 -19.99
C VAL A 518 -9.16 14.89 -19.71
N ILE A 519 -9.58 15.20 -18.48
CA ILE A 519 -10.99 15.18 -18.07
C ILE A 519 -11.79 16.22 -18.86
N GLU A 520 -11.31 17.47 -18.93
CA GLU A 520 -11.96 18.55 -19.67
C GLU A 520 -12.06 18.24 -21.18
N THR A 521 -11.02 17.64 -21.77
CA THR A 521 -11.01 17.24 -23.17
C THR A 521 -12.07 16.17 -23.45
N PHE A 522 -12.18 15.13 -22.64
CA PHE A 522 -13.16 14.07 -22.84
C PHE A 522 -14.60 14.47 -22.51
N THR A 523 -14.78 15.43 -21.60
CA THR A 523 -16.11 15.91 -21.19
C THR A 523 -16.55 17.16 -21.97
N GLY A 524 -15.64 17.83 -22.67
CA GLY A 524 -15.92 18.99 -23.52
C GLY A 524 -16.54 18.64 -24.87
N SER A 525 -16.96 19.67 -25.64
CA SER A 525 -17.43 19.47 -26.99
C SER A 525 -16.30 19.00 -27.92
N ALA A 526 -16.65 18.37 -29.04
CA ALA A 526 -15.67 17.89 -30.02
C ALA A 526 -14.78 19.02 -30.57
N GLU A 527 -15.35 20.23 -30.76
CA GLU A 527 -14.62 21.40 -31.27
C GLU A 527 -13.61 21.95 -30.22
N ALA A 528 -14.05 22.08 -28.96
CA ALA A 528 -13.19 22.54 -27.87
C ALA A 528 -12.05 21.54 -27.63
N ALA A 529 -12.36 20.23 -27.66
CA ALA A 529 -11.37 19.18 -27.55
C ALA A 529 -10.33 19.23 -28.68
N HIS A 530 -10.78 19.40 -29.93
CA HIS A 530 -9.88 19.53 -31.07
C HIS A 530 -8.92 20.72 -30.91
N ALA A 531 -9.47 21.90 -30.58
CA ALA A 531 -8.66 23.10 -30.38
C ALA A 531 -7.57 22.88 -29.31
N ALA A 532 -7.93 22.31 -28.16
CA ALA A 532 -6.99 22.04 -27.08
C ALA A 532 -5.90 21.01 -27.46
N LEU A 533 -6.27 19.97 -28.23
CA LEU A 533 -5.33 18.93 -28.66
C LEU A 533 -4.37 19.44 -29.74
N VAL A 534 -4.85 20.30 -30.67
CA VAL A 534 -4.02 20.94 -31.68
C VAL A 534 -3.04 21.92 -31.04
N GLU A 535 -3.50 22.78 -30.14
CA GLU A 535 -2.66 23.71 -29.38
C GLU A 535 -1.55 22.97 -28.63
N ARG A 536 -1.87 21.83 -28.05
CA ARG A 536 -0.90 21.00 -27.33
C ARG A 536 0.04 20.20 -28.24
N GLY A 537 -0.31 19.99 -29.51
CA GLY A 537 0.44 19.14 -30.44
C GLY A 537 0.25 17.63 -30.19
N THR A 538 -0.89 17.24 -29.60
CA THR A 538 -1.24 15.84 -29.34
C THR A 538 -1.47 15.10 -30.66
N SER A 539 -0.91 13.92 -30.82
CA SER A 539 -0.90 13.19 -32.11
C SER A 539 -1.97 12.11 -32.20
N TYR A 540 -2.34 11.50 -31.06
CA TYR A 540 -3.22 10.34 -31.06
C TYR A 540 -4.24 10.41 -29.92
N VAL A 541 -5.38 9.73 -30.13
CA VAL A 541 -6.33 9.37 -29.09
C VAL A 541 -6.37 7.86 -29.00
N VAL A 542 -6.27 7.32 -27.78
CA VAL A 542 -6.35 5.88 -27.49
C VAL A 542 -7.42 5.64 -26.45
N LEU A 543 -8.34 4.72 -26.73
CA LEU A 543 -9.49 4.45 -25.89
C LEU A 543 -9.69 2.95 -25.69
N CYS A 544 -10.07 2.58 -24.47
CA CYS A 544 -10.61 1.28 -24.10
C CYS A 544 -12.05 1.47 -23.64
N PRO A 545 -13.05 1.29 -24.51
CA PRO A 545 -14.45 1.65 -24.26
C PRO A 545 -15.10 0.91 -23.08
N ASP A 546 -14.63 -0.29 -22.77
CA ASP A 546 -15.17 -1.18 -21.73
C ASP A 546 -14.69 -0.89 -20.31
N LEU A 547 -13.74 0.04 -20.15
CA LEU A 547 -13.28 0.50 -18.83
C LEU A 547 -14.32 1.39 -18.13
N GLY A 548 -14.26 1.43 -16.81
CA GLY A 548 -15.18 2.24 -16.00
C GLY A 548 -14.99 3.75 -16.17
N GLU A 549 -13.79 4.21 -16.46
CA GLU A 549 -13.45 5.63 -16.59
C GLU A 549 -14.16 6.30 -17.77
N PRO A 550 -14.14 5.76 -19.01
CA PRO A 550 -14.94 6.27 -20.13
C PRO A 550 -16.44 6.37 -19.84
N GLY A 551 -16.96 5.38 -19.12
CA GLY A 551 -18.38 5.38 -18.69
C GLY A 551 -18.70 6.54 -17.74
N ARG A 552 -17.79 6.88 -16.82
CA ARG A 552 -17.94 8.03 -15.91
C ARG A 552 -17.94 9.36 -16.68
N TYR A 553 -17.03 9.52 -17.66
CA TYR A 553 -17.01 10.72 -18.52
C TYR A 553 -18.31 10.89 -19.31
N ARG A 554 -18.80 9.82 -19.95
CA ARG A 554 -20.09 9.84 -20.67
C ARG A 554 -21.25 10.19 -19.74
N ALA A 555 -21.29 9.61 -18.54
CA ALA A 555 -22.39 9.88 -17.60
C ALA A 555 -22.40 11.34 -17.12
N ALA A 556 -21.23 11.94 -16.97
CA ALA A 556 -21.10 13.33 -16.53
C ALA A 556 -21.34 14.34 -17.65
N ALA A 557 -20.99 14.00 -18.89
CA ALA A 557 -21.14 14.84 -20.08
C ALA A 557 -21.72 14.04 -21.26
N PRO A 558 -23.06 13.85 -21.34
CA PRO A 558 -23.68 13.06 -22.40
C PRO A 558 -23.54 13.64 -23.83
N ALA A 559 -23.16 14.92 -23.94
CA ALA A 559 -22.85 15.62 -25.20
C ALA A 559 -21.35 15.91 -25.38
N GLY A 560 -20.48 15.29 -24.56
CA GLY A 560 -19.05 15.45 -24.64
C GLY A 560 -18.38 14.51 -25.65
N LEU A 561 -17.10 14.80 -25.96
CA LEU A 561 -16.31 14.00 -26.90
C LEU A 561 -16.35 12.49 -26.56
N MET A 562 -16.18 12.11 -25.28
CA MET A 562 -16.23 10.71 -24.88
C MET A 562 -17.59 10.04 -25.17
N ALA A 563 -18.69 10.78 -25.00
CA ALA A 563 -20.02 10.25 -25.30
C ALA A 563 -20.21 10.00 -26.80
N ASP A 564 -19.69 10.89 -27.65
CA ASP A 564 -19.73 10.71 -29.10
C ASP A 564 -18.85 9.54 -29.55
N MET A 565 -17.64 9.40 -29.00
CA MET A 565 -16.74 8.29 -29.32
C MET A 565 -17.37 6.94 -28.93
N LEU A 566 -17.91 6.83 -27.70
CA LEU A 566 -18.60 5.61 -27.24
C LEU A 566 -19.89 5.30 -28.00
N ALA A 567 -20.49 6.27 -28.69
CA ALA A 567 -21.61 6.09 -29.59
C ALA A 567 -21.18 5.84 -31.05
N HIS A 568 -19.90 5.59 -31.30
CA HIS A 568 -19.28 5.42 -32.63
C HIS A 568 -19.56 6.62 -33.57
N ARG A 569 -19.64 7.82 -33.02
CA ARG A 569 -19.78 9.09 -33.72
C ARG A 569 -18.51 9.93 -33.57
N ALA A 570 -17.35 9.30 -33.84
CA ALA A 570 -16.08 10.00 -33.77
C ALA A 570 -16.08 11.23 -34.72
N PRO A 571 -15.62 12.41 -34.26
CA PRO A 571 -15.52 13.60 -35.10
C PRO A 571 -14.62 13.40 -36.32
N SER A 572 -14.85 14.16 -37.41
CA SER A 572 -14.15 14.01 -38.69
C SER A 572 -12.65 14.31 -38.63
N TRP A 573 -12.19 15.01 -37.60
CA TRP A 573 -10.76 15.27 -37.35
C TRP A 573 -10.03 14.10 -36.69
N LEU A 574 -10.76 13.04 -36.26
CA LEU A 574 -10.21 11.78 -35.77
C LEU A 574 -10.17 10.75 -36.91
N GLU A 575 -8.97 10.43 -37.34
CA GLU A 575 -8.69 9.41 -38.35
C GLU A 575 -8.48 8.04 -37.68
N PRO A 576 -9.36 7.03 -37.92
CA PRO A 576 -9.18 5.73 -37.29
C PRO A 576 -7.88 5.07 -37.78
N VAL A 577 -7.12 4.52 -36.84
CA VAL A 577 -5.96 3.69 -37.10
C VAL A 577 -6.36 2.24 -36.95
N GLN A 578 -6.12 1.41 -37.97
CA GLN A 578 -6.44 -0.02 -37.91
C GLN A 578 -5.62 -0.71 -36.82
N VAL A 579 -6.34 -1.39 -35.91
CA VAL A 579 -5.79 -2.16 -34.78
C VAL A 579 -6.08 -3.62 -35.05
N ALA A 580 -5.14 -4.49 -34.74
CA ALA A 580 -5.36 -5.93 -34.80
C ALA A 580 -6.18 -6.37 -33.55
N GLY A 581 -7.16 -7.24 -33.74
CA GLY A 581 -7.94 -7.82 -32.64
C GLY A 581 -9.45 -7.61 -32.77
N ASP A 582 -10.14 -7.82 -31.68
CA ASP A 582 -11.61 -7.82 -31.56
C ASP A 582 -12.26 -6.42 -31.46
N GLY A 583 -11.48 -5.34 -31.67
CA GLY A 583 -11.98 -3.96 -31.58
C GLY A 583 -12.09 -3.42 -30.15
N SER A 584 -11.52 -4.09 -29.16
CA SER A 584 -11.50 -3.65 -27.76
C SER A 584 -10.59 -2.45 -27.49
N LEU A 585 -9.59 -2.21 -28.35
CA LEU A 585 -8.73 -1.03 -28.34
C LEU A 585 -9.06 -0.18 -29.55
N GLU A 586 -9.40 1.07 -29.34
CA GLU A 586 -9.65 2.05 -30.39
C GLU A 586 -8.52 3.08 -30.43
N VAL A 587 -8.00 3.36 -31.63
CA VAL A 587 -6.90 4.28 -31.85
C VAL A 587 -7.25 5.23 -33.00
N TRP A 588 -7.03 6.53 -32.79
CA TRP A 588 -7.20 7.56 -33.80
C TRP A 588 -5.98 8.45 -33.92
N ARG A 589 -5.70 8.90 -35.12
CA ARG A 589 -4.77 10.00 -35.38
C ARG A 589 -5.53 11.31 -35.39
N ILE A 590 -4.98 12.36 -34.82
CA ILE A 590 -5.53 13.70 -34.83
C ILE A 590 -5.07 14.41 -36.12
N ARG A 591 -6.01 14.99 -36.88
CA ARG A 591 -5.72 15.90 -37.97
C ARG A 591 -5.55 17.30 -37.40
N HIS A 592 -4.39 17.89 -37.68
CA HIS A 592 -4.05 19.25 -37.27
C HIS A 592 -4.49 20.27 -38.31
#